data_443c87598f071ee7f51e797398e46e4f
#
_entry.id   443c87598f071ee7f51e797398e46e4f
#
_cell.length_a   1.000
_cell.length_b   1.000
_cell.length_c   1.000
_cell.angle_alpha   90.00
_cell.angle_beta   90.00
_cell.angle_gamma   90.00
#
_symmetry.space_group_name_H-M   'P 1'
#
loop_
_entity.id
_entity.type
_entity.pdbx_description
1 polymer ?
#
loop_
_entity_poly.entity_id
_entity_poly.type
_entity_poly.pdbx_seq_one_letter_code
_entity_poly.pdbx_strand_id
1 'polypeptide(L)'
;KFNYSGNDEEMEKQISAISPDDVKGYIKLVNFTKKIFEKGYLELSDVPFTKPFFMMKQIPSLLKLKSYKSVYSLVSSYVKHEKLRRILSMHPLLVGGNPFTTTSIYGLILYLEKKWGIHYSMGGTGNIIKGLETLMNEENIKIKKGFEVNKIISNGKTIKGIRLENGDEISANNVVCNADPPDVYERLLNKKDLNFFFNFKRKRMDYSMRLFVYYFGTKKVYNDVAHHTIKFG
;
A
#
# COMPACT_ATOMS: atom_id res chain seq x y z
N LYS A 1 -10.56 -25.26 1.19
CA LYS A 1 -10.93 -23.90 0.79
C LYS A 1 -11.23 -23.09 2.05
N PHE A 2 -10.75 -21.85 2.11
CA PHE A 2 -11.03 -20.90 3.19
C PHE A 2 -11.62 -19.65 2.57
N ASN A 3 -12.78 -19.21 3.03
CA ASN A 3 -13.44 -18.01 2.54
C ASN A 3 -13.16 -16.88 3.53
N TYR A 4 -12.30 -15.97 3.15
CA TYR A 4 -12.01 -14.79 3.96
C TYR A 4 -13.16 -13.79 3.83
N SER A 5 -13.78 -13.42 4.96
CA SER A 5 -14.89 -12.48 4.98
C SER A 5 -14.77 -11.50 6.15
N GLY A 6 -15.56 -10.41 6.12
CA GLY A 6 -15.67 -9.47 7.24
C GLY A 6 -16.59 -9.95 8.37
N ASN A 7 -17.28 -11.08 8.20
CA ASN A 7 -18.23 -11.61 9.18
C ASN A 7 -17.49 -12.45 10.25
N ASP A 8 -17.65 -12.08 11.53
CA ASP A 8 -16.95 -12.74 12.64
C ASP A 8 -17.36 -14.19 12.81
N GLU A 9 -18.68 -14.48 12.79
CA GLU A 9 -19.19 -15.82 13.01
C GLU A 9 -18.71 -16.79 11.94
N GLU A 10 -18.72 -16.33 10.67
CA GLU A 10 -18.23 -17.12 9.54
C GLU A 10 -16.73 -17.38 9.66
N MET A 11 -15.94 -16.35 9.99
CA MET A 11 -14.49 -16.49 10.17
C MET A 11 -14.15 -17.42 11.33
N GLU A 12 -14.81 -17.27 12.47
CA GLU A 12 -14.60 -18.13 13.63
C GLU A 12 -14.97 -19.59 13.33
N LYS A 13 -16.07 -19.82 12.62
CA LYS A 13 -16.49 -21.16 12.17
C LYS A 13 -15.44 -21.81 11.27
N GLN A 14 -14.92 -21.08 10.29
CA GLN A 14 -13.90 -21.59 9.37
C GLN A 14 -12.56 -21.83 10.05
N ILE A 15 -12.16 -20.95 10.97
CA ILE A 15 -10.94 -21.13 11.77
C ILE A 15 -11.09 -22.34 12.69
N SER A 16 -12.24 -22.48 13.35
CA SER A 16 -12.54 -23.62 14.22
C SER A 16 -12.49 -24.96 13.47
N ALA A 17 -12.95 -24.97 12.22
CA ALA A 17 -12.88 -26.17 11.37
C ALA A 17 -11.44 -26.59 11.01
N ILE A 18 -10.48 -25.68 11.08
CA ILE A 18 -9.05 -25.96 10.81
C ILE A 18 -8.28 -26.18 12.13
N SER A 19 -8.51 -25.32 13.11
CA SER A 19 -7.82 -25.32 14.40
C SER A 19 -8.72 -24.63 15.46
N PRO A 20 -9.49 -25.39 16.25
CA PRO A 20 -10.35 -24.83 17.29
C PRO A 20 -9.59 -23.99 18.32
N ASP A 21 -8.35 -24.38 18.63
CA ASP A 21 -7.49 -23.68 19.59
C ASP A 21 -7.09 -22.28 19.13
N ASP A 22 -7.11 -22.02 17.83
CA ASP A 22 -6.71 -20.74 17.24
C ASP A 22 -7.84 -19.69 17.18
N VAL A 23 -9.09 -20.04 17.44
CA VAL A 23 -10.22 -19.10 17.45
C VAL A 23 -9.98 -17.96 18.44
N LYS A 24 -9.63 -18.29 19.69
CA LYS A 24 -9.31 -17.27 20.70
C LYS A 24 -8.09 -16.42 20.31
N GLY A 25 -7.13 -17.02 19.62
CA GLY A 25 -5.96 -16.33 19.08
C GLY A 25 -6.34 -15.33 17.99
N TYR A 26 -7.19 -15.73 17.07
CA TYR A 26 -7.73 -14.88 16.01
C TYR A 26 -8.47 -13.65 16.58
N ILE A 27 -9.37 -13.84 17.53
CA ILE A 27 -10.11 -12.73 18.17
C ILE A 27 -9.12 -11.72 18.81
N LYS A 28 -8.11 -12.23 19.52
CA LYS A 28 -7.06 -11.37 20.10
C LYS A 28 -6.26 -10.62 19.03
N LEU A 29 -5.94 -11.28 17.91
CA LEU A 29 -5.25 -10.67 16.77
C LEU A 29 -6.07 -9.53 16.17
N VAL A 30 -7.36 -9.76 15.89
CA VAL A 30 -8.27 -8.74 15.36
C VAL A 30 -8.34 -7.53 16.30
N ASN A 31 -8.51 -7.76 17.60
CA ASN A 31 -8.53 -6.69 18.59
C ASN A 31 -7.19 -5.92 18.68
N PHE A 32 -6.08 -6.59 18.44
CA PHE A 32 -4.78 -5.95 18.38
C PHE A 32 -4.60 -5.13 17.10
N THR A 33 -5.01 -5.67 15.94
CA THR A 33 -4.94 -4.96 14.66
C THR A 33 -5.88 -3.76 14.60
N LYS A 34 -6.98 -3.77 15.36
CA LYS A 34 -7.82 -2.59 15.60
C LYS A 34 -7.02 -1.43 16.18
N LYS A 35 -6.18 -1.68 17.20
CA LYS A 35 -5.33 -0.65 17.79
C LYS A 35 -4.28 -0.12 16.80
N ILE A 36 -3.75 -1.00 15.95
CA ILE A 36 -2.83 -0.58 14.88
C ILE A 36 -3.57 0.30 13.87
N PHE A 37 -4.81 -0.06 13.49
CA PHE A 37 -5.64 0.70 12.59
C PHE A 37 -5.99 2.09 13.14
N GLU A 38 -6.40 2.17 14.41
CA GLU A 38 -6.71 3.43 15.07
C GLU A 38 -5.51 4.39 15.07
N LYS A 39 -4.31 3.89 15.39
CA LYS A 39 -3.10 4.70 15.39
C LYS A 39 -2.55 4.95 13.98
N GLY A 40 -2.40 3.91 13.17
CA GLY A 40 -1.72 3.99 11.88
C GLY A 40 -2.58 4.63 10.78
N TYR A 41 -3.89 4.35 10.79
CA TYR A 41 -4.80 4.86 9.77
C TYR A 41 -5.56 6.10 10.23
N LEU A 42 -6.27 6.05 11.38
CA LEU A 42 -7.12 7.17 11.78
C LEU A 42 -6.32 8.38 12.30
N GLU A 43 -5.17 8.13 12.95
CA GLU A 43 -4.40 9.22 13.56
C GLU A 43 -3.23 9.70 12.69
N LEU A 44 -2.60 8.81 11.93
CA LEU A 44 -1.32 9.11 11.26
C LEU A 44 -1.38 9.12 9.73
N SER A 45 -2.48 8.73 9.08
CA SER A 45 -2.51 8.58 7.61
C SER A 45 -2.38 9.90 6.84
N ASP A 46 -2.86 10.98 7.40
CA ASP A 46 -2.85 12.32 6.81
C ASP A 46 -1.73 13.24 7.35
N VAL A 47 -0.90 12.70 8.25
CA VAL A 47 0.16 13.48 8.88
C VAL A 47 1.50 13.28 8.19
N PRO A 48 2.15 14.34 7.67
CA PRO A 48 3.44 14.21 7.03
C PRO A 48 4.55 13.89 8.04
N PHE A 49 5.31 12.82 7.79
CA PHE A 49 6.44 12.38 8.60
C PHE A 49 7.75 13.14 8.28
N THR A 50 7.66 14.45 8.06
CA THR A 50 8.80 15.28 7.66
C THR A 50 9.61 15.83 8.83
N LYS A 51 9.00 15.91 10.03
CA LYS A 51 9.64 16.48 11.22
C LYS A 51 10.24 15.39 12.12
N PRO A 52 11.57 15.34 12.33
CA PRO A 52 12.21 14.31 13.16
C PRO A 52 11.64 14.23 14.59
N PHE A 53 11.33 15.38 15.19
CA PHE A 53 10.76 15.46 16.53
C PHE A 53 9.38 14.82 16.62
N PHE A 54 8.55 14.97 15.58
CA PHE A 54 7.25 14.32 15.50
C PHE A 54 7.42 12.79 15.41
N MET A 55 8.38 12.33 14.59
CA MET A 55 8.70 10.91 14.48
C MET A 55 9.13 10.31 15.83
N MET A 56 9.98 10.99 16.57
CA MET A 56 10.44 10.54 17.89
C MET A 56 9.27 10.39 18.88
N LYS A 57 8.30 11.28 18.86
CA LYS A 57 7.08 11.17 19.71
C LYS A 57 6.25 9.93 19.41
N GLN A 58 6.31 9.39 18.18
CA GLN A 58 5.54 8.19 17.80
C GLN A 58 6.21 6.89 18.26
N ILE A 59 7.51 6.89 18.56
CA ILE A 59 8.28 5.69 18.92
C ILE A 59 7.62 4.87 20.05
N PRO A 60 7.20 5.45 21.20
CA PRO A 60 6.59 4.68 22.26
C PRO A 60 5.31 3.95 21.84
N SER A 61 4.47 4.63 21.02
CA SER A 61 3.24 4.04 20.49
C SER A 61 3.55 2.91 19.51
N LEU A 62 4.50 3.13 18.60
CA LEU A 62 4.91 2.14 17.61
C LEU A 62 5.52 0.89 18.29
N LEU A 63 6.28 1.06 19.37
CA LEU A 63 6.82 -0.05 20.17
C LEU A 63 5.69 -0.84 20.85
N LYS A 64 4.70 -0.16 21.46
CA LYS A 64 3.51 -0.82 22.04
C LYS A 64 2.73 -1.60 21.00
N LEU A 65 2.66 -1.11 19.77
CA LEU A 65 2.03 -1.78 18.63
C LEU A 65 2.93 -2.83 17.97
N LYS A 66 4.10 -3.13 18.56
CA LYS A 66 5.05 -4.15 18.08
C LYS A 66 5.49 -3.93 16.62
N SER A 67 5.60 -2.67 16.17
CA SER A 67 5.95 -2.31 14.79
C SER A 67 7.32 -2.83 14.33
N TYR A 68 8.17 -3.24 15.26
CA TYR A 68 9.46 -3.90 15.02
C TYR A 68 9.34 -5.34 14.54
N LYS A 69 8.15 -5.97 14.69
CA LYS A 69 7.89 -7.31 14.17
C LYS A 69 7.49 -7.24 12.69
N SER A 70 7.64 -8.36 11.97
CA SER A 70 6.98 -8.54 10.69
C SER A 70 5.50 -8.91 10.89
N VAL A 71 4.67 -8.73 9.83
CA VAL A 71 3.25 -9.15 9.88
C VAL A 71 3.13 -10.63 10.20
N TYR A 72 3.93 -11.49 9.53
CA TYR A 72 3.92 -12.93 9.82
C TYR A 72 4.29 -13.24 11.27
N SER A 73 5.33 -12.58 11.81
CA SER A 73 5.74 -12.74 13.20
C SER A 73 4.68 -12.25 14.18
N LEU A 74 3.96 -11.17 13.86
CA LEU A 74 2.83 -10.71 14.66
C LEU A 74 1.72 -11.76 14.68
N VAL A 75 1.27 -12.22 13.52
CA VAL A 75 0.22 -13.24 13.39
C VAL A 75 0.61 -14.51 14.14
N SER A 76 1.85 -14.96 13.98
CA SER A 76 2.38 -16.16 14.67
C SER A 76 2.41 -16.04 16.19
N SER A 77 2.37 -14.81 16.73
CA SER A 77 2.25 -14.60 18.19
C SER A 77 0.85 -14.89 18.73
N TYR A 78 -0.16 -15.03 17.87
CA TYR A 78 -1.56 -15.25 18.23
C TYR A 78 -2.12 -16.56 17.70
N VAL A 79 -1.67 -17.01 16.53
CA VAL A 79 -2.18 -18.16 15.80
C VAL A 79 -1.09 -19.21 15.66
N LYS A 80 -1.41 -20.49 15.94
CA LYS A 80 -0.44 -21.59 15.94
C LYS A 80 -0.43 -22.35 14.60
N HIS A 81 -1.60 -22.58 14.01
CA HIS A 81 -1.72 -23.39 12.80
C HIS A 81 -1.14 -22.69 11.57
N GLU A 82 -0.21 -23.33 10.89
CA GLU A 82 0.59 -22.77 9.81
C GLU A 82 -0.25 -22.21 8.63
N LYS A 83 -1.26 -22.95 8.18
CA LYS A 83 -2.15 -22.47 7.10
C LYS A 83 -2.89 -21.19 7.49
N LEU A 84 -3.35 -21.09 8.74
CA LEU A 84 -4.01 -19.88 9.24
C LEU A 84 -3.03 -18.71 9.35
N ARG A 85 -1.78 -18.95 9.76
CA ARG A 85 -0.74 -17.91 9.75
C ARG A 85 -0.54 -17.32 8.36
N ARG A 86 -0.44 -18.18 7.33
CA ARG A 86 -0.28 -17.73 5.93
C ARG A 86 -1.48 -16.92 5.47
N ILE A 87 -2.71 -17.39 5.72
CA ILE A 87 -3.93 -16.69 5.34
C ILE A 87 -4.02 -15.32 6.02
N LEU A 88 -3.81 -15.26 7.34
CA LEU A 88 -4.00 -14.03 8.12
C LEU A 88 -2.80 -13.04 8.00
N SER A 89 -1.70 -13.44 7.37
CA SER A 89 -0.54 -12.57 7.14
C SER A 89 -0.36 -12.11 5.69
N MET A 90 -1.24 -12.46 4.77
CA MET A 90 -1.10 -12.17 3.35
C MET A 90 -1.26 -10.69 2.97
N HIS A 91 -1.88 -9.88 3.82
CA HIS A 91 -2.27 -8.50 3.52
C HIS A 91 -1.14 -7.59 2.98
N PRO A 92 0.13 -7.71 3.42
CA PRO A 92 1.22 -6.93 2.82
C PRO A 92 1.41 -7.14 1.33
N LEU A 93 0.99 -8.30 0.78
CA LEU A 93 1.06 -8.57 -0.65
C LEU A 93 0.26 -7.56 -1.48
N LEU A 94 -0.83 -7.02 -0.91
CA LEU A 94 -1.68 -5.99 -1.56
C LEU A 94 -0.93 -4.67 -1.82
N VAL A 95 0.13 -4.42 -1.08
CA VAL A 95 0.97 -3.21 -1.21
C VAL A 95 2.41 -3.55 -1.65
N GLY A 96 2.60 -4.72 -2.27
CA GLY A 96 3.92 -5.17 -2.75
C GLY A 96 4.91 -5.54 -1.65
N GLY A 97 4.43 -5.77 -0.42
CA GLY A 97 5.26 -6.12 0.74
C GLY A 97 5.36 -7.62 0.97
N ASN A 98 6.53 -8.09 1.40
CA ASN A 98 6.73 -9.47 1.85
C ASN A 98 6.25 -9.62 3.30
N PRO A 99 5.31 -10.53 3.62
CA PRO A 99 4.80 -10.71 4.98
C PRO A 99 5.86 -11.01 6.04
N PHE A 100 6.98 -11.61 5.64
CA PHE A 100 8.08 -11.99 6.54
C PHE A 100 9.01 -10.81 6.90
N THR A 101 9.03 -9.75 6.09
CA THR A 101 9.92 -8.58 6.30
C THR A 101 9.16 -7.28 6.51
N THR A 102 7.93 -7.19 6.00
CA THR A 102 7.10 -5.98 6.14
C THR A 102 6.65 -5.78 7.58
N THR A 103 6.80 -4.57 8.09
CA THR A 103 6.42 -4.21 9.47
C THR A 103 4.98 -4.57 9.80
N SER A 104 4.75 -5.01 11.03
CA SER A 104 3.43 -5.42 11.56
C SER A 104 2.38 -4.30 11.54
N ILE A 105 2.77 -3.06 11.30
CA ILE A 105 1.82 -1.94 11.10
C ILE A 105 0.85 -2.27 9.96
N TYR A 106 1.29 -2.95 8.90
CA TYR A 106 0.41 -3.39 7.81
C TYR A 106 -0.62 -4.44 8.23
N GLY A 107 -0.53 -4.99 9.43
CA GLY A 107 -1.61 -5.76 10.05
C GLY A 107 -2.90 -4.97 10.25
N LEU A 108 -2.85 -3.61 10.17
CA LEU A 108 -4.04 -2.76 10.16
C LEU A 108 -5.03 -3.12 9.05
N ILE A 109 -4.54 -3.64 7.91
CA ILE A 109 -5.37 -4.00 6.75
C ILE A 109 -6.39 -5.08 7.14
N LEU A 110 -5.99 -6.06 7.95
CA LEU A 110 -6.90 -7.09 8.45
C LEU A 110 -8.13 -6.48 9.17
N TYR A 111 -7.93 -5.45 9.98
CA TYR A 111 -9.04 -4.79 10.65
C TYR A 111 -9.79 -3.84 9.71
N LEU A 112 -9.10 -3.18 8.79
CA LEU A 112 -9.69 -2.30 7.79
C LEU A 112 -10.68 -3.06 6.90
N GLU A 113 -10.28 -4.21 6.38
CA GLU A 113 -11.14 -5.07 5.55
C GLU A 113 -12.35 -5.58 6.35
N LYS A 114 -12.15 -5.95 7.62
CA LYS A 114 -13.25 -6.31 8.50
C LYS A 114 -14.23 -5.17 8.73
N LYS A 115 -13.73 -3.95 8.95
CA LYS A 115 -14.55 -2.79 9.30
C LYS A 115 -15.35 -2.25 8.13
N TRP A 116 -14.73 -2.17 6.96
CA TRP A 116 -15.32 -1.54 5.77
C TRP A 116 -15.62 -2.51 4.63
N GLY A 117 -15.14 -3.74 4.72
CA GLY A 117 -15.27 -4.73 3.66
C GLY A 117 -14.30 -4.51 2.50
N ILE A 118 -14.44 -5.33 1.49
CA ILE A 118 -13.70 -5.25 0.24
C ILE A 118 -14.69 -4.89 -0.85
N HIS A 119 -14.43 -3.80 -1.56
CA HIS A 119 -15.32 -3.28 -2.59
C HIS A 119 -14.65 -3.33 -3.96
N TYR A 120 -15.46 -3.54 -4.97
CA TYR A 120 -15.04 -3.52 -6.36
C TYR A 120 -15.76 -2.38 -7.10
N SER A 121 -15.01 -1.63 -7.89
CA SER A 121 -15.60 -0.59 -8.73
C SER A 121 -16.40 -1.22 -9.86
N MET A 122 -17.72 -0.96 -9.89
CA MET A 122 -18.58 -1.44 -10.97
C MET A 122 -18.11 -0.90 -12.31
N GLY A 123 -17.96 -1.80 -13.29
CA GLY A 123 -17.37 -1.49 -14.60
C GLY A 123 -15.84 -1.43 -14.61
N GLY A 124 -15.18 -1.85 -13.50
CA GLY A 124 -13.73 -1.95 -13.38
C GLY A 124 -13.06 -0.68 -12.87
N THR A 125 -11.77 -0.79 -12.57
CA THR A 125 -10.96 0.33 -12.03
C THR A 125 -10.87 1.52 -12.99
N GLY A 126 -11.05 1.31 -14.30
CA GLY A 126 -11.12 2.37 -15.30
C GLY A 126 -12.25 3.38 -15.05
N ASN A 127 -13.35 2.96 -14.42
CA ASN A 127 -14.44 3.88 -14.07
C ASN A 127 -14.06 4.85 -12.93
N ILE A 128 -13.18 4.45 -12.04
CA ILE A 128 -12.61 5.36 -11.04
C ILE A 128 -11.81 6.47 -11.74
N ILE A 129 -10.99 6.10 -12.72
CA ILE A 129 -10.21 7.07 -13.51
C ILE A 129 -11.11 8.03 -14.26
N LYS A 130 -12.17 7.52 -14.90
CA LYS A 130 -13.16 8.37 -15.58
C LYS A 130 -13.85 9.34 -14.62
N GLY A 131 -14.23 8.87 -13.43
CA GLY A 131 -14.82 9.72 -12.39
C GLY A 131 -13.88 10.84 -11.94
N LEU A 132 -12.59 10.52 -11.73
CA LEU A 132 -11.57 11.53 -11.41
C LEU A 132 -11.36 12.51 -12.57
N GLU A 133 -11.33 12.03 -13.82
CA GLU A 133 -11.18 12.89 -14.99
C GLU A 133 -12.39 13.86 -15.15
N THR A 134 -13.60 13.39 -14.87
CA THR A 134 -14.80 14.23 -14.83
C THR A 134 -14.68 15.33 -13.78
N LEU A 135 -14.32 14.96 -12.55
CA LEU A 135 -14.11 15.92 -11.46
C LEU A 135 -13.02 16.94 -11.79
N MET A 136 -11.91 16.51 -12.38
CA MET A 136 -10.83 17.41 -12.78
C MET A 136 -11.31 18.42 -13.84
N ASN A 137 -12.16 17.99 -14.79
CA ASN A 137 -12.74 18.89 -15.79
C ASN A 137 -13.71 19.90 -15.15
N GLU A 138 -14.54 19.46 -14.19
CA GLU A 138 -15.45 20.33 -13.44
C GLU A 138 -14.69 21.41 -12.63
N GLU A 139 -13.52 21.03 -12.10
CA GLU A 139 -12.62 21.93 -11.38
C GLU A 139 -11.68 22.74 -12.30
N ASN A 140 -11.90 22.72 -13.62
CA ASN A 140 -11.09 23.41 -14.62
C ASN A 140 -9.58 23.03 -14.60
N ILE A 141 -9.26 21.81 -14.19
CA ILE A 141 -7.89 21.29 -14.23
C ILE A 141 -7.55 20.85 -15.65
N LYS A 142 -6.49 21.41 -16.21
CA LYS A 142 -6.04 21.07 -17.57
C LYS A 142 -5.32 19.72 -17.58
N ILE A 143 -5.87 18.74 -18.28
CA ILE A 143 -5.26 17.43 -18.46
C ILE A 143 -4.56 17.40 -19.82
N LYS A 144 -3.27 17.10 -19.84
CA LYS A 144 -2.49 16.90 -21.08
C LYS A 144 -2.03 15.45 -21.14
N LYS A 145 -2.48 14.69 -22.12
CA LYS A 145 -2.12 13.28 -22.35
C LYS A 145 -1.15 13.17 -23.54
N GLY A 146 -0.32 12.12 -23.55
CA GLY A 146 0.63 11.86 -24.63
C GLY A 146 1.88 12.73 -24.60
N PHE A 147 2.17 13.38 -23.48
CA PHE A 147 3.39 14.20 -23.31
C PHE A 147 4.28 13.55 -22.23
N GLU A 148 5.45 13.11 -22.63
CA GLU A 148 6.45 12.62 -21.69
C GLU A 148 7.21 13.78 -21.08
N VAL A 149 7.35 13.77 -19.74
CA VAL A 149 8.18 14.72 -19.01
C VAL A 149 9.59 14.16 -18.93
N ASN A 150 10.56 14.84 -19.52
CA ASN A 150 11.95 14.39 -19.50
C ASN A 150 12.81 15.09 -18.45
N LYS A 151 12.33 16.23 -17.89
CA LYS A 151 13.10 16.96 -16.89
C LYS A 151 12.22 17.83 -15.98
N ILE A 152 12.60 17.89 -14.71
CA ILE A 152 12.12 18.91 -13.77
C ILE A 152 13.15 20.03 -13.77
N ILE A 153 12.71 21.24 -14.13
CA ILE A 153 13.57 22.43 -14.23
C ILE A 153 13.68 23.05 -12.84
N SER A 154 14.91 23.16 -12.36
CA SER A 154 15.23 23.76 -11.07
C SER A 154 16.35 24.80 -11.19
N ASN A 155 16.33 25.75 -10.27
CA ASN A 155 17.43 26.68 -10.04
C ASN A 155 17.93 26.47 -8.60
N GLY A 156 18.81 25.47 -8.43
CA GLY A 156 19.27 25.05 -7.12
C GLY A 156 18.14 24.51 -6.23
N LYS A 157 17.63 25.32 -5.32
CA LYS A 157 16.59 24.92 -4.35
C LYS A 157 15.14 25.20 -4.81
N THR A 158 14.96 25.86 -5.95
CA THR A 158 13.65 26.32 -6.41
C THR A 158 13.25 25.63 -7.70
N ILE A 159 12.05 25.08 -7.73
CA ILE A 159 11.45 24.52 -8.95
C ILE A 159 10.97 25.67 -9.83
N LYS A 160 11.16 25.53 -11.14
CA LYS A 160 10.75 26.49 -12.17
C LYS A 160 9.71 25.91 -13.13
N GLY A 161 9.57 24.59 -13.20
CA GLY A 161 8.65 23.92 -14.07
C GLY A 161 9.15 22.56 -14.52
N ILE A 162 8.63 22.12 -15.66
CA ILE A 162 8.98 20.86 -16.31
C ILE A 162 9.33 21.10 -17.77
N ARG A 163 10.15 20.21 -18.35
CA ARG A 163 10.41 20.12 -19.78
C ARG A 163 9.87 18.82 -20.32
N LEU A 164 9.15 18.92 -21.42
CA LEU A 164 8.61 17.79 -22.17
C LEU A 164 9.68 17.23 -23.14
N GLU A 165 9.45 16.01 -23.63
CA GLU A 165 10.36 15.36 -24.58
C GLU A 165 10.50 16.16 -25.90
N ASN A 166 9.42 16.80 -26.36
CA ASN A 166 9.41 17.65 -27.54
C ASN A 166 10.16 18.99 -27.34
N GLY A 167 10.69 19.25 -26.15
CA GLY A 167 11.44 20.47 -25.82
C GLY A 167 10.59 21.58 -25.20
N ASP A 168 9.27 21.50 -25.22
CA ASP A 168 8.40 22.51 -24.60
C ASP A 168 8.62 22.58 -23.08
N GLU A 169 8.54 23.80 -22.55
CA GLU A 169 8.63 24.04 -21.11
C GLU A 169 7.30 24.53 -20.55
N ILE A 170 6.91 23.97 -19.43
CA ILE A 170 5.73 24.38 -18.67
C ILE A 170 6.21 24.95 -17.33
N SER A 171 5.99 26.23 -17.12
CA SER A 171 6.35 26.91 -15.87
C SER A 171 5.42 26.49 -14.74
N ALA A 172 6.00 26.17 -13.57
CA ALA A 172 5.27 25.84 -12.35
C ALA A 172 6.13 26.13 -11.12
N ASN A 173 5.51 26.61 -10.06
CA ASN A 173 6.20 26.85 -8.79
C ASN A 173 6.31 25.56 -7.96
N ASN A 174 5.42 24.62 -8.17
CA ASN A 174 5.40 23.31 -7.50
C ASN A 174 5.17 22.22 -8.54
N VAL A 175 5.85 21.10 -8.36
CA VAL A 175 5.68 19.89 -9.19
C VAL A 175 5.44 18.73 -8.27
N VAL A 176 4.29 18.06 -8.42
CA VAL A 176 3.96 16.80 -7.76
C VAL A 176 4.20 15.69 -8.77
N CYS A 177 5.05 14.74 -8.41
CA CYS A 177 5.41 13.64 -9.29
C CYS A 177 4.97 12.30 -8.67
N ASN A 178 4.19 11.52 -9.43
CA ASN A 178 3.74 10.18 -9.05
C ASN A 178 4.52 9.06 -9.77
N ALA A 179 5.63 9.39 -10.43
CA ALA A 179 6.54 8.38 -10.96
C ALA A 179 7.35 7.74 -9.83
N ASP A 180 7.93 6.57 -10.10
CA ASP A 180 8.74 5.86 -9.11
C ASP A 180 9.92 6.75 -8.63
N PRO A 181 10.08 6.94 -7.30
CA PRO A 181 11.11 7.84 -6.77
C PRO A 181 12.53 7.64 -7.33
N PRO A 182 13.05 6.42 -7.49
CA PRO A 182 14.34 6.22 -8.14
C PRO A 182 14.42 6.82 -9.54
N ASP A 183 13.40 6.65 -10.37
CA ASP A 183 13.35 7.22 -11.72
C ASP A 183 13.33 8.74 -11.70
N VAL A 184 12.52 9.34 -10.81
CA VAL A 184 12.46 10.79 -10.64
C VAL A 184 13.84 11.36 -10.34
N TYR A 185 14.54 10.74 -9.40
CA TYR A 185 15.86 11.22 -8.96
C TYR A 185 16.99 10.92 -9.94
N GLU A 186 16.88 9.89 -10.75
CA GLU A 186 17.90 9.51 -11.72
C GLU A 186 17.73 10.22 -13.06
N ARG A 187 16.50 10.37 -13.51
CA ARG A 187 16.17 10.83 -14.86
C ARG A 187 15.67 12.25 -14.90
N LEU A 188 14.79 12.65 -13.97
CA LEU A 188 14.08 13.92 -14.05
C LEU A 188 14.78 15.06 -13.31
N LEU A 189 15.58 14.79 -12.28
CA LEU A 189 16.27 15.82 -11.50
C LEU A 189 17.75 15.91 -11.87
N ASN A 190 18.33 17.12 -11.76
CA ASN A 190 19.76 17.28 -11.89
C ASN A 190 20.48 16.69 -10.67
N LYS A 191 21.54 15.94 -10.88
CA LYS A 191 22.35 15.36 -9.79
C LYS A 191 22.91 16.44 -8.83
N LYS A 192 23.12 17.66 -9.31
CA LYS A 192 23.60 18.79 -8.51
C LYS A 192 22.58 19.31 -7.49
N ASP A 193 21.28 19.07 -7.75
CA ASP A 193 20.18 19.51 -6.89
C ASP A 193 19.87 18.50 -5.79
N LEU A 194 20.51 17.32 -5.83
CA LEU A 194 20.30 16.24 -4.87
C LEU A 194 21.26 16.38 -3.67
N ASN A 195 20.71 16.30 -2.46
CA ASN A 195 21.49 16.27 -1.24
C ASN A 195 22.39 15.01 -1.16
N PHE A 196 23.60 15.15 -0.63
CA PHE A 196 24.57 14.06 -0.41
C PHE A 196 23.95 12.86 0.35
N PHE A 197 23.22 13.12 1.44
CA PHE A 197 22.54 12.08 2.21
C PHE A 197 21.50 11.31 1.39
N PHE A 198 20.83 12.01 0.47
CA PHE A 198 19.86 11.38 -0.41
C PHE A 198 20.54 10.43 -1.40
N ASN A 199 21.65 10.85 -2.02
CA ASN A 199 22.45 10.02 -2.92
C ASN A 199 22.98 8.76 -2.24
N PHE A 200 23.36 8.86 -0.97
CA PHE A 200 23.81 7.73 -0.16
C PHE A 200 22.66 6.74 0.14
N LYS A 201 21.49 7.26 0.53
CA LYS A 201 20.31 6.46 0.82
C LYS A 201 19.80 5.74 -0.43
N ARG A 202 19.76 6.41 -1.57
CA ARG A 202 19.32 5.85 -2.85
C ARG A 202 20.09 4.59 -3.25
N LYS A 203 21.41 4.58 -3.10
CA LYS A 203 22.26 3.41 -3.42
C LYS A 203 21.98 2.18 -2.55
N ARG A 204 21.24 2.34 -1.46
CA ARG A 204 20.90 1.28 -0.49
C ARG A 204 19.39 1.01 -0.41
N MET A 205 18.62 1.52 -1.36
CA MET A 205 17.18 1.24 -1.42
C MET A 205 16.96 -0.17 -1.95
N ASP A 206 16.22 -0.96 -1.17
CA ASP A 206 15.69 -2.23 -1.64
C ASP A 206 14.38 -2.00 -2.37
N TYR A 207 14.21 -2.68 -3.49
CA TYR A 207 12.96 -2.64 -4.24
C TYR A 207 11.99 -3.68 -3.69
N SER A 208 10.69 -3.36 -3.76
CA SER A 208 9.64 -4.33 -3.46
C SER A 208 9.69 -5.51 -4.44
N MET A 209 9.10 -6.64 -4.03
CA MET A 209 8.96 -7.78 -4.94
C MET A 209 8.15 -7.36 -6.17
N ARG A 210 8.50 -7.92 -7.33
CA ARG A 210 7.77 -7.73 -8.58
C ARG A 210 6.65 -8.76 -8.65
N LEU A 211 5.52 -8.35 -9.24
CA LEU A 211 4.41 -9.24 -9.58
C LEU A 211 4.40 -9.43 -11.09
N PHE A 212 4.21 -10.66 -11.52
CA PHE A 212 3.85 -10.95 -12.89
C PHE A 212 2.33 -10.93 -13.01
N VAL A 213 1.80 -10.02 -13.81
CA VAL A 213 0.35 -9.89 -14.04
C VAL A 213 0.03 -10.41 -15.43
N TYR A 214 -0.88 -11.37 -15.50
CA TYR A 214 -1.34 -11.95 -16.74
C TYR A 214 -2.86 -11.71 -16.89
N TYR A 215 -3.24 -10.99 -17.93
CA TYR A 215 -4.64 -10.73 -18.26
C TYR A 215 -5.08 -11.70 -19.36
N PHE A 216 -6.16 -12.43 -19.10
CA PHE A 216 -6.72 -13.35 -20.08
C PHE A 216 -8.23 -13.41 -19.97
N GLY A 217 -8.90 -13.70 -21.09
CA GLY A 217 -10.33 -13.97 -21.16
C GLY A 217 -10.59 -15.46 -21.35
N THR A 218 -11.70 -15.94 -20.82
CA THR A 218 -12.17 -17.31 -21.02
C THR A 218 -13.57 -17.31 -21.64
N LYS A 219 -13.85 -18.31 -22.49
CA LYS A 219 -15.21 -18.52 -23.01
C LYS A 219 -16.15 -19.10 -21.95
N LYS A 220 -15.58 -19.77 -20.94
CA LYS A 220 -16.35 -20.37 -19.84
C LYS A 220 -16.46 -19.38 -18.68
N VAL A 221 -17.64 -19.29 -18.11
CA VAL A 221 -17.87 -18.57 -16.84
C VAL A 221 -17.64 -19.53 -15.68
N TYR A 222 -16.88 -19.11 -14.68
CA TYR A 222 -16.55 -19.88 -13.48
C TYR A 222 -17.29 -19.28 -12.27
N ASN A 223 -18.45 -19.85 -11.94
CA ASN A 223 -19.30 -19.38 -10.83
C ASN A 223 -18.81 -19.83 -9.45
N ASP A 224 -17.89 -20.79 -9.40
CA ASP A 224 -17.32 -21.40 -8.20
C ASP A 224 -16.01 -20.71 -7.73
N VAL A 225 -15.54 -19.72 -8.47
CA VAL A 225 -14.34 -18.95 -8.16
C VAL A 225 -14.74 -17.55 -7.67
N ALA A 226 -14.27 -17.18 -6.48
CA ALA A 226 -14.49 -15.85 -5.96
C ALA A 226 -13.70 -14.81 -6.75
N HIS A 227 -14.17 -13.54 -6.75
CA HIS A 227 -13.51 -12.42 -7.43
C HIS A 227 -12.01 -12.31 -7.07
N HIS A 228 -11.68 -12.52 -5.82
CA HIS A 228 -10.28 -12.65 -5.36
C HIS A 228 -10.07 -14.05 -4.80
N THR A 229 -9.21 -14.81 -5.47
CA THR A 229 -8.84 -16.16 -5.04
C THR A 229 -7.33 -16.25 -4.96
N ILE A 230 -6.80 -16.63 -3.81
CA ILE A 230 -5.36 -16.81 -3.59
C ILE A 230 -5.09 -18.30 -3.38
N LYS A 231 -4.15 -18.84 -4.15
CA LYS A 231 -3.66 -20.21 -3.99
C LYS A 231 -2.29 -20.16 -3.34
N PHE A 232 -2.17 -20.76 -2.18
CA PHE A 232 -0.88 -20.99 -1.52
C PHE A 232 -0.30 -22.32 -1.97
N GLY A 233 0.99 -22.34 -2.25
CA GLY A 233 1.77 -23.56 -2.51
C GLY A 233 2.06 -24.35 -1.25
#